data_dde1e7fcae683a7a64aace751d3e0369
#
_entry.id   dde1e7fcae683a7a64aace751d3e0369
#
_cell.length_a   1.000
_cell.length_b   1.000
_cell.length_c   1.000
_cell.angle_alpha   90.00
_cell.angle_beta   90.00
_cell.angle_gamma   90.00
#
_symmetry.space_group_name_H-M   'P 1'
#
loop_
_entity.id
_entity.type
_entity.pdbx_description
1 polymer ?
#
loop_
_entity_poly.entity_id
_entity_poly.type
_entity_poly.pdbx_seq_one_letter_code
_entity_poly.pdbx_strand_id
1 'polypeptide(L)'
;FIFGILVACGLVYAGFYRYAQDLLGIVQVRAALLALFLAFGSGFIGFLDDYIKVVKHRNLGLLAWQKLIMQFIVTGGFLVGLHMQGLLTTIIMLPFIGAVDLGWVYYPIAFFGIIFLVNAVNLTDGLDGLASSVTVLVATFFTVVAVGTHSGIEPITCAVVGALMGFLLFNVYPAKVFMGDTGSLALGGFVAGAAYMMQMPLFIILVGLIYLIEVLSVMIQVTYFKATHGKRIFKMAPIHHHFELCGWSEARVCLLYTSPSPRDYAAS
;
A
#
# COMPACT_ATOMS: atom_id res chain seq x y z
N PHE A 1 -14.57 1.57 -6.74
CA PHE A 1 -13.15 1.61 -7.05
C PHE A 1 -12.54 0.21 -7.10
N ILE A 2 -12.46 -0.52 -5.96
CA ILE A 2 -11.92 -1.89 -5.89
C ILE A 2 -12.67 -2.84 -6.82
N PHE A 3 -14.01 -2.77 -6.86
CA PHE A 3 -14.82 -3.55 -7.78
C PHE A 3 -14.46 -3.27 -9.25
N GLY A 4 -14.18 -2.02 -9.62
CA GLY A 4 -13.73 -1.65 -10.97
C GLY A 4 -12.35 -2.25 -11.30
N ILE A 5 -11.40 -2.23 -10.36
CA ILE A 5 -10.09 -2.89 -10.52
C ILE A 5 -10.27 -4.40 -10.64
N LEU A 6 -11.09 -5.01 -9.77
CA LEU A 6 -11.43 -6.44 -9.82
C LEU A 6 -11.98 -6.86 -11.17
N VAL A 7 -12.99 -6.12 -11.64
CA VAL A 7 -13.62 -6.42 -12.93
C VAL A 7 -12.61 -6.25 -14.06
N ALA A 8 -11.84 -5.15 -14.08
CA ALA A 8 -10.84 -4.90 -15.11
C ALA A 8 -9.74 -5.98 -15.10
N CYS A 9 -9.14 -6.26 -13.95
CA CYS A 9 -8.12 -7.31 -13.83
C CYS A 9 -8.70 -8.69 -14.09
N GLY A 10 -9.90 -8.99 -13.57
CA GLY A 10 -10.59 -10.25 -13.78
C GLY A 10 -10.92 -10.49 -15.25
N LEU A 11 -11.42 -9.49 -15.97
CA LEU A 11 -11.69 -9.58 -17.40
C LEU A 11 -10.41 -9.77 -18.22
N VAL A 12 -9.34 -9.02 -17.88
CA VAL A 12 -8.04 -9.15 -18.55
C VAL A 12 -7.47 -10.56 -18.33
N TYR A 13 -7.44 -11.04 -17.08
CA TYR A 13 -6.88 -12.36 -16.80
C TYR A 13 -7.80 -13.51 -17.16
N ALA A 14 -9.11 -13.41 -16.99
CA ALA A 14 -10.06 -14.48 -17.37
C ALA A 14 -10.30 -14.53 -18.89
N GLY A 15 -10.51 -13.39 -19.54
CA GLY A 15 -10.73 -13.30 -20.98
C GLY A 15 -9.49 -13.61 -21.80
N PHE A 16 -8.32 -13.26 -21.29
CA PHE A 16 -7.04 -13.49 -21.97
C PHE A 16 -6.17 -14.54 -21.28
N TYR A 17 -6.72 -15.34 -20.35
CA TYR A 17 -5.93 -16.28 -19.55
C TYR A 17 -5.06 -17.21 -20.39
N ARG A 18 -5.61 -17.80 -21.45
CA ARG A 18 -4.84 -18.64 -22.38
C ARG A 18 -3.81 -17.84 -23.16
N TYR A 19 -4.21 -16.67 -23.64
CA TYR A 19 -3.32 -15.78 -24.37
C TYR A 19 -2.22 -15.19 -23.47
N ALA A 20 -2.56 -14.86 -22.22
CA ALA A 20 -1.58 -14.41 -21.23
C ALA A 20 -0.59 -15.50 -20.85
N GLN A 21 -1.01 -16.76 -20.78
CA GLN A 21 -0.09 -17.88 -20.55
C GLN A 21 0.91 -18.06 -21.69
N ASP A 22 0.46 -17.90 -22.92
CA ASP A 22 1.33 -17.99 -24.10
C ASP A 22 2.27 -16.80 -24.21
N LEU A 23 1.82 -15.60 -23.82
CA LEU A 23 2.58 -14.36 -23.95
C LEU A 23 3.51 -14.09 -22.76
N LEU A 24 3.02 -14.29 -21.53
CA LEU A 24 3.73 -13.94 -20.28
C LEU A 24 4.35 -15.15 -19.58
N GLY A 25 3.93 -16.36 -19.94
CA GLY A 25 4.30 -17.58 -19.23
C GLY A 25 3.45 -17.81 -17.97
N ILE A 26 3.33 -19.10 -17.62
CA ILE A 26 2.46 -19.55 -16.53
C ILE A 26 2.91 -19.04 -15.14
N VAL A 27 4.22 -18.83 -14.98
CA VAL A 27 4.82 -18.37 -13.71
C VAL A 27 4.45 -16.91 -13.42
N GLN A 28 4.55 -16.05 -14.42
CA GLN A 28 4.19 -14.63 -14.31
C GLN A 28 2.70 -14.44 -14.04
N VAL A 29 1.83 -15.23 -14.67
CA VAL A 29 0.38 -15.17 -14.41
C VAL A 29 0.06 -15.58 -12.97
N ARG A 30 0.70 -16.62 -12.45
CA ARG A 30 0.53 -17.06 -11.07
C ARG A 30 1.05 -16.01 -10.08
N ALA A 31 2.19 -15.39 -10.40
CA ALA A 31 2.75 -14.30 -9.63
C ALA A 31 1.76 -13.13 -9.51
N ALA A 32 1.19 -12.71 -10.65
CA ALA A 32 0.18 -11.66 -10.71
C ALA A 32 -1.07 -11.99 -9.88
N LEU A 33 -1.55 -13.25 -9.94
CA LEU A 33 -2.69 -13.69 -9.12
C LEU A 33 -2.40 -13.66 -7.62
N LEU A 34 -1.17 -13.96 -7.20
CA LEU A 34 -0.77 -13.84 -5.79
C LEU A 34 -0.72 -12.38 -5.32
N ALA A 35 -0.22 -11.46 -6.15
CA ALA A 35 -0.25 -10.03 -5.83
C ALA A 35 -1.70 -9.54 -5.68
N LEU A 36 -2.59 -9.96 -6.58
CA LEU A 36 -4.03 -9.68 -6.47
C LEU A 36 -4.64 -10.29 -5.20
N PHE A 37 -4.28 -11.52 -4.86
CA PHE A 37 -4.74 -12.17 -3.63
C PHE A 37 -4.41 -11.33 -2.38
N LEU A 38 -3.17 -10.82 -2.29
CA LEU A 38 -2.78 -9.96 -1.15
C LEU A 38 -3.56 -8.64 -1.14
N ALA A 39 -3.71 -8.00 -2.32
CA ALA A 39 -4.47 -6.75 -2.43
C ALA A 39 -5.95 -6.94 -2.05
N PHE A 40 -6.59 -7.98 -2.57
CA PHE A 40 -8.00 -8.23 -2.30
C PHE A 40 -8.25 -8.76 -0.90
N GLY A 41 -7.39 -9.64 -0.40
CA GLY A 41 -7.47 -10.12 0.97
C GLY A 41 -7.37 -8.96 1.97
N SER A 42 -6.43 -8.03 1.74
CA SER A 42 -6.31 -6.82 2.56
C SER A 42 -7.52 -5.90 2.40
N GLY A 43 -8.00 -5.69 1.17
CA GLY A 43 -9.22 -4.90 0.91
C GLY A 43 -10.47 -5.51 1.51
N PHE A 44 -10.58 -6.85 1.54
CA PHE A 44 -11.70 -7.53 2.19
C PHE A 44 -11.72 -7.31 3.70
N ILE A 45 -10.55 -7.26 4.34
CA ILE A 45 -10.44 -6.89 5.77
C ILE A 45 -10.98 -5.47 5.99
N GLY A 46 -10.58 -4.53 5.14
CA GLY A 46 -11.09 -3.15 5.17
C GLY A 46 -12.58 -3.07 4.93
N PHE A 47 -13.09 -3.84 3.96
CA PHE A 47 -14.52 -3.92 3.69
C PHE A 47 -15.33 -4.42 4.91
N LEU A 48 -14.84 -5.44 5.60
CA LEU A 48 -15.51 -5.91 6.82
C LEU A 48 -15.51 -4.85 7.91
N ASP A 49 -14.41 -4.10 8.04
CA ASP A 49 -14.32 -2.99 9.01
C ASP A 49 -15.32 -1.87 8.69
N ASP A 50 -15.32 -1.40 7.45
CA ASP A 50 -16.23 -0.35 6.98
C ASP A 50 -17.71 -0.82 7.03
N TYR A 51 -17.98 -2.06 6.65
CA TYR A 51 -19.31 -2.66 6.72
C TYR A 51 -19.86 -2.69 8.16
N ILE A 52 -19.02 -3.10 9.12
CA ILE A 52 -19.41 -3.11 10.53
C ILE A 52 -19.69 -1.70 11.04
N LYS A 53 -18.87 -0.72 10.68
CA LYS A 53 -19.10 0.70 11.05
C LYS A 53 -20.44 1.20 10.54
N VAL A 54 -20.75 0.94 9.27
CA VAL A 54 -21.99 1.41 8.61
C VAL A 54 -23.22 0.67 9.13
N VAL A 55 -23.23 -0.66 9.10
CA VAL A 55 -24.42 -1.47 9.41
C VAL A 55 -24.74 -1.45 10.91
N LYS A 56 -23.73 -1.47 11.76
CA LYS A 56 -23.95 -1.45 13.22
C LYS A 56 -24.00 -0.05 13.80
N HIS A 57 -23.88 1.00 12.99
CA HIS A 57 -23.85 2.41 13.42
C HIS A 57 -22.88 2.64 14.60
N ARG A 58 -21.72 1.98 14.57
CA ARG A 58 -20.68 2.07 15.58
C ARG A 58 -19.48 2.82 15.02
N ASN A 59 -18.91 3.72 15.82
CA ASN A 59 -17.66 4.41 15.46
C ASN A 59 -16.45 3.46 15.43
N LEU A 60 -16.55 2.30 16.10
CA LEU A 60 -15.54 1.25 16.11
C LEU A 60 -16.00 0.12 15.18
N GLY A 61 -15.20 -0.13 14.15
CA GLY A 61 -15.31 -1.29 13.27
C GLY A 61 -14.78 -2.57 13.92
N LEU A 62 -13.88 -3.26 13.24
CA LEU A 62 -13.13 -4.39 13.79
C LEU A 62 -12.20 -3.95 14.92
N LEU A 63 -12.05 -4.78 15.94
CA LEU A 63 -11.03 -4.56 16.96
C LEU A 63 -9.63 -4.74 16.34
N ALA A 64 -8.65 -3.97 16.83
CA ALA A 64 -7.29 -3.98 16.28
C ALA A 64 -6.69 -5.40 16.19
N TRP A 65 -6.90 -6.25 17.21
CA TRP A 65 -6.42 -7.62 17.19
C TRP A 65 -7.13 -8.50 16.15
N GLN A 66 -8.41 -8.24 15.84
CA GLN A 66 -9.15 -8.95 14.79
C GLN A 66 -8.60 -8.60 13.42
N LYS A 67 -8.35 -7.30 13.15
CA LYS A 67 -7.66 -6.86 11.93
C LYS A 67 -6.31 -7.55 11.77
N LEU A 68 -5.49 -7.58 12.84
CA LEU A 68 -4.17 -8.20 12.81
C LEU A 68 -4.23 -9.70 12.52
N ILE A 69 -5.15 -10.46 13.15
CA ILE A 69 -5.30 -11.89 12.87
C ILE A 69 -5.65 -12.12 11.40
N MET A 70 -6.60 -11.35 10.85
CA MET A 70 -6.98 -11.48 9.45
C MET A 70 -5.81 -11.10 8.51
N GLN A 71 -5.05 -10.05 8.82
CA GLN A 71 -3.84 -9.70 8.09
C GLN A 71 -2.77 -10.81 8.18
N PHE A 72 -2.62 -11.48 9.33
CA PHE A 72 -1.73 -12.62 9.50
C PHE A 72 -2.11 -13.77 8.57
N ILE A 73 -3.41 -14.09 8.49
CA ILE A 73 -3.91 -15.16 7.61
C ILE A 73 -3.64 -14.82 6.14
N VAL A 74 -3.98 -13.60 5.70
CA VAL A 74 -3.81 -13.17 4.31
C VAL A 74 -2.31 -13.10 3.94
N THR A 75 -1.49 -12.51 4.79
CA THR A 75 -0.04 -12.40 4.55
C THR A 75 0.63 -13.78 4.58
N GLY A 76 0.25 -14.63 5.53
CA GLY A 76 0.74 -16.01 5.59
C GLY A 76 0.38 -16.80 4.34
N GLY A 77 -0.88 -16.71 3.87
CA GLY A 77 -1.33 -17.32 2.63
C GLY A 77 -0.55 -16.83 1.41
N PHE A 78 -0.26 -15.53 1.34
CA PHE A 78 0.56 -14.94 0.27
C PHE A 78 1.98 -15.51 0.26
N LEU A 79 2.67 -15.51 1.41
CA LEU A 79 4.04 -16.02 1.51
C LEU A 79 4.14 -17.52 1.24
N VAL A 80 3.16 -18.30 1.73
CA VAL A 80 3.06 -19.74 1.40
C VAL A 80 2.84 -19.93 -0.09
N GLY A 81 1.96 -19.13 -0.71
CA GLY A 81 1.73 -19.15 -2.14
C GLY A 81 2.99 -18.85 -2.95
N LEU A 82 3.76 -17.83 -2.54
CA LEU A 82 5.06 -17.51 -3.15
C LEU A 82 6.06 -18.66 -3.02
N HIS A 83 6.14 -19.25 -1.84
CA HIS A 83 7.04 -20.40 -1.59
C HIS A 83 6.67 -21.60 -2.45
N MET A 84 5.39 -21.97 -2.51
CA MET A 84 4.90 -23.10 -3.33
C MET A 84 5.11 -22.92 -4.83
N GLN A 85 5.16 -21.66 -5.30
CA GLN A 85 5.43 -21.33 -6.69
C GLN A 85 6.93 -21.22 -7.01
N GLY A 86 7.81 -21.35 -5.99
CA GLY A 86 9.25 -21.14 -6.16
C GLY A 86 9.63 -19.67 -6.46
N LEU A 87 8.74 -18.74 -6.16
CA LEU A 87 8.94 -17.30 -6.39
C LEU A 87 9.52 -16.58 -5.17
N LEU A 88 9.49 -17.23 -4.01
CA LEU A 88 10.05 -16.66 -2.78
C LEU A 88 11.55 -16.94 -2.76
N THR A 89 12.34 -15.87 -2.84
CA THR A 89 13.78 -15.94 -2.60
C THR A 89 14.12 -15.27 -1.28
N THR A 90 15.12 -15.79 -0.60
CA THR A 90 15.65 -15.20 0.65
C THR A 90 16.69 -14.11 0.38
N ILE A 91 16.95 -13.84 -0.92
CA ILE A 91 17.91 -12.85 -1.36
C ILE A 91 17.23 -11.49 -1.46
N ILE A 92 17.80 -10.49 -0.82
CA ILE A 92 17.37 -9.09 -0.92
C ILE A 92 18.46 -8.28 -1.64
N MET A 93 18.03 -7.45 -2.59
CA MET A 93 18.91 -6.46 -3.20
C MET A 93 19.04 -5.25 -2.30
N LEU A 94 20.20 -5.10 -1.67
CA LEU A 94 20.55 -3.91 -0.90
C LEU A 94 21.17 -2.87 -1.82
N PRO A 95 20.69 -1.62 -1.80
CA PRO A 95 21.34 -0.51 -2.51
C PRO A 95 22.80 -0.41 -2.06
N PHE A 96 23.73 -0.26 -3.01
CA PHE A 96 25.19 -0.11 -2.83
C PHE A 96 25.95 -1.35 -2.32
N ILE A 97 25.28 -2.36 -1.77
CA ILE A 97 25.89 -3.60 -1.20
C ILE A 97 25.74 -4.78 -2.15
N GLY A 98 24.64 -4.80 -2.93
CA GLY A 98 24.31 -5.90 -3.82
C GLY A 98 23.36 -6.92 -3.20
N ALA A 99 23.40 -8.16 -3.69
CA ALA A 99 22.52 -9.23 -3.25
C ALA A 99 23.00 -9.83 -1.92
N VAL A 100 22.13 -9.86 -0.93
CA VAL A 100 22.39 -10.45 0.40
C VAL A 100 21.34 -11.54 0.67
N ASP A 101 21.80 -12.74 0.98
CA ASP A 101 20.91 -13.84 1.39
C ASP A 101 20.68 -13.77 2.90
N LEU A 102 19.42 -13.56 3.29
CA LEU A 102 19.00 -13.52 4.70
C LEU A 102 18.63 -14.89 5.25
N GLY A 103 18.62 -15.92 4.39
CA GLY A 103 18.22 -17.27 4.79
C GLY A 103 16.83 -17.29 5.45
N TRP A 104 16.68 -18.06 6.53
CA TRP A 104 15.39 -18.20 7.24
C TRP A 104 14.87 -16.90 7.90
N VAL A 105 15.74 -15.94 8.19
CA VAL A 105 15.37 -14.66 8.81
C VAL A 105 14.53 -13.80 7.85
N TYR A 106 14.62 -14.06 6.54
CA TYR A 106 13.80 -13.39 5.53
C TYR A 106 12.30 -13.57 5.79
N TYR A 107 11.84 -14.76 6.17
CA TYR A 107 10.42 -15.06 6.34
C TYR A 107 9.71 -14.17 7.38
N PRO A 108 10.18 -14.06 8.61
CA PRO A 108 9.58 -13.17 9.59
C PRO A 108 9.71 -11.70 9.19
N ILE A 109 10.82 -11.27 8.57
CA ILE A 109 10.98 -9.90 8.07
C ILE A 109 9.95 -9.60 6.99
N ALA A 110 9.78 -10.49 6.02
CA ALA A 110 8.79 -10.35 4.97
C ALA A 110 7.36 -10.32 5.53
N PHE A 111 7.05 -11.23 6.44
CA PHE A 111 5.74 -11.32 7.07
C PHE A 111 5.34 -10.04 7.80
N PHE A 112 6.18 -9.58 8.71
CA PHE A 112 5.89 -8.35 9.45
C PHE A 112 6.03 -7.09 8.58
N GLY A 113 6.96 -7.10 7.63
CA GLY A 113 7.14 -6.00 6.67
C GLY A 113 5.91 -5.75 5.79
N ILE A 114 5.26 -6.82 5.30
CA ILE A 114 4.01 -6.71 4.54
C ILE A 114 2.90 -6.12 5.41
N ILE A 115 2.69 -6.65 6.61
CA ILE A 115 1.66 -6.17 7.53
C ILE A 115 1.90 -4.70 7.91
N PHE A 116 3.15 -4.35 8.21
CA PHE A 116 3.56 -2.99 8.50
C PHE A 116 3.22 -2.05 7.33
N LEU A 117 3.55 -2.44 6.11
CA LEU A 117 3.30 -1.64 4.91
C LEU A 117 1.81 -1.47 4.61
N VAL A 118 1.02 -2.55 4.74
CA VAL A 118 -0.44 -2.48 4.57
C VAL A 118 -1.06 -1.46 5.53
N ASN A 119 -0.64 -1.47 6.79
CA ASN A 119 -1.13 -0.51 7.77
C ASN A 119 -0.55 0.90 7.57
N ALA A 120 0.69 1.03 7.07
CA ALA A 120 1.30 2.32 6.77
C ALA A 120 0.54 3.06 5.65
N VAL A 121 0.17 2.36 4.59
CA VAL A 121 -0.67 2.93 3.52
C VAL A 121 -2.06 3.32 4.04
N ASN A 122 -2.67 2.49 4.89
CA ASN A 122 -3.96 2.81 5.51
C ASN A 122 -3.86 4.05 6.42
N LEU A 123 -2.80 4.21 7.19
CA LEU A 123 -2.57 5.41 8.00
C LEU A 123 -2.32 6.68 7.17
N THR A 124 -1.89 6.54 5.92
CA THR A 124 -1.69 7.67 5.00
C THR A 124 -3.02 8.19 4.43
N ASP A 125 -4.10 7.41 4.51
CA ASP A 125 -5.44 7.78 4.02
C ASP A 125 -6.20 8.66 5.04
N GLY A 126 -5.57 9.75 5.47
CA GLY A 126 -6.15 10.67 6.46
C GLY A 126 -6.57 12.02 5.90
N LEU A 127 -6.19 12.36 4.65
CA LEU A 127 -6.56 13.60 3.97
C LEU A 127 -7.07 13.32 2.56
N ASP A 128 -7.90 14.22 2.03
CA ASP A 128 -8.45 14.16 0.69
C ASP A 128 -7.34 14.03 -0.37
N GLY A 129 -7.34 12.91 -1.09
CA GLY A 129 -6.40 12.63 -2.16
C GLY A 129 -4.98 12.21 -1.74
N LEU A 130 -4.64 12.22 -0.46
CA LEU A 130 -3.27 11.96 0.00
C LEU A 130 -2.81 10.53 -0.35
N ALA A 131 -3.50 9.51 0.15
CA ALA A 131 -3.14 8.12 -0.12
C ALA A 131 -3.19 7.78 -1.61
N SER A 132 -4.20 8.30 -2.32
CA SER A 132 -4.37 8.08 -3.74
C SER A 132 -3.22 8.68 -4.56
N SER A 133 -2.82 9.92 -4.31
CA SER A 133 -1.77 10.62 -5.06
C SER A 133 -0.39 10.00 -4.80
N VAL A 134 -0.06 9.68 -3.55
CA VAL A 134 1.19 8.98 -3.22
C VAL A 134 1.22 7.60 -3.88
N THR A 135 0.11 6.85 -3.82
CA THR A 135 0.07 5.51 -4.40
C THR A 135 0.15 5.52 -5.93
N VAL A 136 -0.36 6.56 -6.62
CA VAL A 136 -0.15 6.72 -8.09
C VAL A 136 1.34 6.78 -8.40
N LEU A 137 2.13 7.55 -7.67
CA LEU A 137 3.58 7.67 -7.90
C LEU A 137 4.29 6.34 -7.65
N VAL A 138 3.97 5.68 -6.53
CA VAL A 138 4.52 4.36 -6.19
C VAL A 138 4.13 3.30 -7.22
N ALA A 139 2.86 3.25 -7.63
CA ALA A 139 2.38 2.33 -8.65
C ALA A 139 3.00 2.60 -10.02
N THR A 140 3.23 3.86 -10.37
CA THR A 140 3.92 4.25 -11.61
C THR A 140 5.36 3.75 -11.60
N PHE A 141 6.08 3.91 -10.48
CA PHE A 141 7.42 3.35 -10.34
C PHE A 141 7.42 1.85 -10.56
N PHE A 142 6.54 1.10 -9.88
CA PHE A 142 6.45 -0.34 -10.07
C PHE A 142 6.02 -0.72 -11.50
N THR A 143 5.20 0.08 -12.16
CA THR A 143 4.84 -0.13 -13.57
C THR A 143 6.07 -0.03 -14.48
N VAL A 144 6.87 1.02 -14.32
CA VAL A 144 8.10 1.21 -15.10
C VAL A 144 9.07 0.06 -14.89
N VAL A 145 9.27 -0.35 -13.63
CA VAL A 145 10.14 -1.48 -13.31
C VAL A 145 9.57 -2.78 -13.86
N ALA A 146 8.27 -3.03 -13.71
CA ALA A 146 7.60 -4.23 -14.23
C ALA A 146 7.80 -4.37 -15.74
N VAL A 147 7.55 -3.29 -16.49
CA VAL A 147 7.77 -3.27 -17.95
C VAL A 147 9.24 -3.54 -18.29
N GLY A 148 10.17 -2.92 -17.55
CA GLY A 148 11.62 -3.11 -17.79
C GLY A 148 12.13 -4.52 -17.47
N THR A 149 11.50 -5.21 -16.52
CA THR A 149 11.90 -6.56 -16.05
C THR A 149 11.04 -7.68 -16.62
N HIS A 150 9.99 -7.36 -17.37
CA HIS A 150 9.01 -8.34 -17.87
C HIS A 150 8.48 -9.26 -16.75
N SER A 151 8.10 -8.65 -15.63
CA SER A 151 7.72 -9.37 -14.40
C SER A 151 6.37 -10.08 -14.48
N GLY A 152 5.52 -9.70 -15.45
CA GLY A 152 4.16 -10.23 -15.64
C GLY A 152 3.09 -9.55 -14.78
N ILE A 153 3.47 -8.59 -13.91
CA ILE A 153 2.50 -7.80 -13.12
C ILE A 153 2.16 -6.44 -13.75
N GLU A 154 2.69 -6.16 -14.95
CA GLU A 154 2.48 -4.91 -15.69
C GLU A 154 0.99 -4.57 -15.87
N PRO A 155 0.10 -5.52 -16.23
CA PRO A 155 -1.32 -5.22 -16.39
C PRO A 155 -1.97 -4.75 -15.08
N ILE A 156 -1.55 -5.32 -13.94
CA ILE A 156 -2.09 -4.95 -12.63
C ILE A 156 -1.60 -3.56 -12.23
N THR A 157 -0.31 -3.29 -12.37
CA THR A 157 0.27 -2.00 -11.99
C THR A 157 -0.31 -0.88 -12.85
N CYS A 158 -0.42 -1.08 -14.18
CA CYS A 158 -1.08 -0.13 -15.08
C CYS A 158 -2.56 0.09 -14.73
N ALA A 159 -3.30 -0.98 -14.42
CA ALA A 159 -4.71 -0.89 -14.05
C ALA A 159 -4.90 -0.10 -12.75
N VAL A 160 -4.02 -0.28 -11.76
CA VAL A 160 -4.06 0.47 -10.49
C VAL A 160 -3.74 1.95 -10.73
N VAL A 161 -2.73 2.27 -11.54
CA VAL A 161 -2.42 3.67 -11.91
C VAL A 161 -3.62 4.33 -12.58
N GLY A 162 -4.20 3.70 -13.61
CA GLY A 162 -5.36 4.24 -14.31
C GLY A 162 -6.59 4.41 -13.41
N ALA A 163 -6.86 3.42 -12.55
CA ALA A 163 -7.98 3.47 -11.62
C ALA A 163 -7.80 4.57 -10.54
N LEU A 164 -6.58 4.74 -10.02
CA LEU A 164 -6.26 5.79 -9.06
C LEU A 164 -6.34 7.17 -9.68
N MET A 165 -5.86 7.36 -10.91
CA MET A 165 -6.00 8.62 -11.64
C MET A 165 -7.48 8.98 -11.84
N GLY A 166 -8.33 8.02 -12.24
CA GLY A 166 -9.76 8.21 -12.32
C GLY A 166 -10.42 8.51 -10.97
N PHE A 167 -9.99 7.84 -9.91
CA PHE A 167 -10.49 8.08 -8.56
C PHE A 167 -10.11 9.47 -8.03
N LEU A 168 -8.89 9.92 -8.29
CA LEU A 168 -8.40 11.25 -7.88
C LEU A 168 -9.27 12.39 -8.41
N LEU A 169 -9.90 12.26 -9.58
CA LEU A 169 -10.82 13.28 -10.09
C LEU A 169 -11.97 13.59 -9.12
N PHE A 170 -12.30 12.67 -8.22
CA PHE A 170 -13.37 12.80 -7.24
C PHE A 170 -12.87 12.84 -5.81
N ASN A 171 -11.60 12.46 -5.56
CA ASN A 171 -11.01 12.34 -4.22
C ASN A 171 -10.07 13.51 -3.88
N VAL A 172 -9.69 14.38 -4.84
CA VAL A 172 -8.93 15.62 -4.56
C VAL A 172 -9.79 16.59 -3.77
N TYR A 173 -9.14 17.33 -2.85
CA TYR A 173 -9.80 18.32 -2.00
C TYR A 173 -10.57 19.39 -2.80
N PRO A 174 -11.83 19.68 -2.48
CA PRO A 174 -12.68 18.97 -1.52
C PRO A 174 -13.23 17.65 -2.10
N ALA A 175 -12.98 16.55 -1.43
CA ALA A 175 -13.33 15.23 -1.91
C ALA A 175 -14.85 15.00 -2.00
N LYS A 176 -15.28 14.37 -3.08
CA LYS A 176 -16.68 13.92 -3.29
C LYS A 176 -16.86 12.44 -3.00
N VAL A 177 -15.76 11.67 -3.00
CA VAL A 177 -15.73 10.23 -2.75
C VAL A 177 -14.53 9.91 -1.87
N PHE A 178 -14.74 9.07 -0.87
CA PHE A 178 -13.70 8.63 0.06
C PHE A 178 -13.32 7.18 -0.19
N MET A 179 -12.07 6.83 0.08
CA MET A 179 -11.51 5.50 -0.15
C MET A 179 -11.94 4.49 0.93
N GLY A 180 -11.94 4.92 2.18
CA GLY A 180 -12.20 4.09 3.36
C GLY A 180 -11.11 3.05 3.61
N ASP A 181 -11.30 2.27 4.67
CA ASP A 181 -10.39 1.18 5.03
C ASP A 181 -10.35 0.09 3.94
N THR A 182 -11.46 -0.08 3.21
CA THR A 182 -11.56 -1.01 2.08
C THR A 182 -10.52 -0.70 1.00
N GLY A 183 -10.42 0.57 0.59
CA GLY A 183 -9.51 0.98 -0.48
C GLY A 183 -8.07 1.09 -0.01
N SER A 184 -7.84 1.72 1.13
CA SER A 184 -6.49 1.99 1.62
C SER A 184 -5.74 0.71 2.02
N LEU A 185 -6.41 -0.28 2.65
CA LEU A 185 -5.81 -1.60 2.92
C LEU A 185 -5.55 -2.39 1.63
N ALA A 186 -6.47 -2.30 0.63
CA ALA A 186 -6.24 -2.93 -0.67
C ALA A 186 -5.01 -2.35 -1.39
N LEU A 187 -4.84 -1.03 -1.36
CA LEU A 187 -3.67 -0.36 -1.92
C LEU A 187 -2.40 -0.76 -1.19
N GLY A 188 -2.44 -0.86 0.15
CA GLY A 188 -1.32 -1.37 0.94
C GLY A 188 -0.94 -2.80 0.55
N GLY A 189 -1.92 -3.68 0.38
CA GLY A 189 -1.72 -5.04 -0.13
C GLY A 189 -1.16 -5.08 -1.55
N PHE A 190 -1.62 -4.19 -2.44
CA PHE A 190 -1.08 -4.03 -3.78
C PHE A 190 0.39 -3.59 -3.76
N VAL A 191 0.72 -2.54 -3.02
CA VAL A 191 2.09 -2.01 -2.93
C VAL A 191 3.04 -3.06 -2.37
N ALA A 192 2.64 -3.76 -1.30
CA ALA A 192 3.41 -4.87 -0.74
C ALA A 192 3.54 -6.02 -1.75
N GLY A 193 2.45 -6.44 -2.38
CA GLY A 193 2.44 -7.49 -3.40
C GLY A 193 3.38 -7.18 -4.55
N ALA A 194 3.29 -5.98 -5.13
CA ALA A 194 4.18 -5.55 -6.21
C ALA A 194 5.66 -5.59 -5.79
N ALA A 195 5.99 -5.03 -4.62
CA ALA A 195 7.36 -4.97 -4.14
C ALA A 195 7.98 -6.35 -3.89
N TYR A 196 7.23 -7.26 -3.26
CA TYR A 196 7.73 -8.60 -2.97
C TYR A 196 7.77 -9.49 -4.21
N MET A 197 6.80 -9.35 -5.14
CA MET A 197 6.83 -10.05 -6.43
C MET A 197 8.04 -9.67 -7.28
N MET A 198 8.42 -8.41 -7.24
CA MET A 198 9.57 -7.88 -7.99
C MET A 198 10.89 -8.01 -7.21
N GLN A 199 10.87 -8.63 -6.02
CA GLN A 199 12.02 -8.79 -5.13
C GLN A 199 12.70 -7.46 -4.72
N MET A 200 11.90 -6.40 -4.67
CA MET A 200 12.33 -5.03 -4.37
C MET A 200 11.66 -4.44 -3.12
N PRO A 201 11.50 -5.17 -2.00
CA PRO A 201 10.77 -4.64 -0.84
C PRO A 201 11.46 -3.41 -0.22
N LEU A 202 12.79 -3.31 -0.32
CA LEU A 202 13.54 -2.17 0.23
C LEU A 202 13.39 -0.89 -0.61
N PHE A 203 13.02 -0.99 -1.89
CA PHE A 203 12.76 0.19 -2.70
C PHE A 203 11.56 0.99 -2.21
N ILE A 204 10.64 0.37 -1.47
CA ILE A 204 9.54 1.08 -0.80
C ILE A 204 10.07 2.15 0.16
N ILE A 205 11.22 1.94 0.79
CA ILE A 205 11.85 2.94 1.66
C ILE A 205 12.16 4.23 0.88
N LEU A 206 12.44 4.13 -0.42
CA LEU A 206 12.72 5.28 -1.26
C LEU A 206 11.45 5.82 -1.92
N VAL A 207 10.69 4.97 -2.62
CA VAL A 207 9.53 5.38 -3.41
C VAL A 207 8.28 5.63 -2.56
N GLY A 208 8.15 4.91 -1.46
CA GLY A 208 7.05 4.99 -0.49
C GLY A 208 7.49 5.59 0.84
N LEU A 209 8.51 6.45 0.86
CA LEU A 209 9.04 7.08 2.07
C LEU A 209 7.94 7.75 2.90
N ILE A 210 6.94 8.29 2.26
CA ILE A 210 5.80 8.93 2.91
C ILE A 210 5.06 7.95 3.81
N TYR A 211 4.78 6.72 3.36
CA TYR A 211 4.12 5.72 4.19
C TYR A 211 4.91 5.43 5.46
N LEU A 212 6.25 5.39 5.35
CA LEU A 212 7.13 5.18 6.50
C LEU A 212 7.10 6.36 7.46
N ILE A 213 7.16 7.60 6.95
CA ILE A 213 7.08 8.80 7.76
C ILE A 213 5.76 8.85 8.53
N GLU A 214 4.64 8.54 7.88
CA GLU A 214 3.32 8.52 8.52
C GLU A 214 3.28 7.51 9.68
N VAL A 215 3.63 6.25 9.44
CA VAL A 215 3.56 5.24 10.49
C VAL A 215 4.61 5.46 11.58
N LEU A 216 5.82 5.90 11.24
CA LEU A 216 6.86 6.23 12.22
C LEU A 216 6.45 7.39 13.11
N SER A 217 5.78 8.41 12.57
CA SER A 217 5.25 9.53 13.35
C SER A 217 4.26 9.07 14.43
N VAL A 218 3.40 8.09 14.10
CA VAL A 218 2.48 7.48 15.06
C VAL A 218 3.23 6.68 16.12
N MET A 219 4.20 5.84 15.70
CA MET A 219 4.98 5.03 16.63
C MET A 219 5.76 5.90 17.62
N ILE A 220 6.43 6.94 17.12
CA ILE A 220 7.18 7.91 17.94
C ILE A 220 6.23 8.63 18.91
N GLN A 221 5.10 9.16 18.41
CA GLN A 221 4.13 9.87 19.23
C GLN A 221 3.57 8.98 20.35
N VAL A 222 3.13 7.77 20.03
CA VAL A 222 2.53 6.85 21.00
C VAL A 222 3.56 6.42 22.06
N THR A 223 4.77 6.09 21.63
CA THR A 223 5.84 5.66 22.53
C THR A 223 6.22 6.80 23.49
N TYR A 224 6.44 8.00 22.95
CA TYR A 224 6.79 9.18 23.75
C TYR A 224 5.66 9.57 24.71
N PHE A 225 4.41 9.56 24.23
CA PHE A 225 3.24 9.88 25.06
C PHE A 225 3.11 8.95 26.25
N LYS A 226 3.30 7.65 26.03
CA LYS A 226 3.30 6.65 27.13
C LYS A 226 4.47 6.82 28.07
N ALA A 227 5.69 7.02 27.55
CA ALA A 227 6.89 7.17 28.35
C ALA A 227 6.90 8.46 29.20
N THR A 228 6.28 9.52 28.71
CA THR A 228 6.27 10.84 29.37
C THR A 228 4.95 11.18 30.08
N HIS A 229 4.06 10.19 30.25
CA HIS A 229 2.76 10.34 30.90
C HIS A 229 1.92 11.50 30.33
N GLY A 230 1.84 11.61 28.99
CA GLY A 230 0.91 12.51 28.31
C GLY A 230 1.54 13.66 27.52
N LYS A 231 2.87 13.80 27.48
CA LYS A 231 3.52 14.80 26.60
C LYS A 231 3.49 14.36 25.15
N ARG A 232 3.38 15.32 24.24
CA ARG A 232 3.30 15.10 22.80
C ARG A 232 4.52 15.71 22.11
N ILE A 233 5.08 15.01 21.10
CA ILE A 233 6.10 15.55 20.20
C ILE A 233 5.41 16.32 19.06
N PHE A 234 4.46 15.67 18.40
CA PHE A 234 3.64 16.28 17.35
C PHE A 234 2.33 16.78 17.94
N LYS A 235 1.74 17.83 17.38
CA LYS A 235 0.39 18.30 17.78
C LYS A 235 -0.64 17.16 17.66
N MET A 236 -0.52 16.37 16.58
CA MET A 236 -1.30 15.16 16.31
C MET A 236 -0.46 14.19 15.48
N ALA A 237 -0.78 12.90 15.51
CA ALA A 237 -0.22 11.86 14.64
C ALA A 237 -1.38 11.07 14.02
N PRO A 238 -1.26 10.61 12.78
CA PRO A 238 -0.10 10.71 11.86
C PRO A 238 0.31 12.16 11.53
N ILE A 239 1.53 12.33 10.92
CA ILE A 239 2.17 13.66 10.82
C ILE A 239 1.44 14.63 9.89
N HIS A 240 0.65 14.16 8.92
CA HIS A 240 -0.18 15.04 8.09
C HIS A 240 -1.15 15.89 8.94
N HIS A 241 -1.75 15.34 9.99
CA HIS A 241 -2.59 16.10 10.92
C HIS A 241 -1.80 17.12 11.74
N HIS A 242 -0.50 16.88 11.98
CA HIS A 242 0.35 17.89 12.60
C HIS A 242 0.44 19.15 11.73
N PHE A 243 0.61 18.99 10.41
CA PHE A 243 0.68 20.10 9.47
C PHE A 243 -0.65 20.85 9.37
N GLU A 244 -1.80 20.14 9.35
CA GLU A 244 -3.13 20.78 9.40
C GLU A 244 -3.27 21.64 10.66
N LEU A 245 -2.92 21.11 11.84
CA LEU A 245 -2.95 21.85 13.09
C LEU A 245 -1.89 22.98 13.17
N CYS A 246 -0.93 23.02 12.25
CA CYS A 246 -0.04 24.15 12.02
C CYS A 246 -0.61 25.19 11.05
N GLY A 247 -1.82 24.98 10.52
CA GLY A 247 -2.53 25.92 9.66
C GLY A 247 -2.29 25.69 8.15
N TRP A 248 -1.75 24.52 7.76
CA TRP A 248 -1.61 24.18 6.35
C TRP A 248 -2.93 23.65 5.79
N SER A 249 -3.26 24.01 4.56
CA SER A 249 -4.39 23.40 3.85
C SER A 249 -4.09 21.97 3.45
N GLU A 250 -5.12 21.13 3.35
CA GLU A 250 -4.97 19.74 2.88
C GLU A 250 -4.27 19.65 1.54
N ALA A 251 -4.65 20.51 0.58
CA ALA A 251 -4.00 20.57 -0.72
C ALA A 251 -2.50 20.85 -0.61
N ARG A 252 -2.09 21.74 0.32
CA ARG A 252 -0.67 22.04 0.55
C ARG A 252 0.07 20.84 1.14
N VAL A 253 -0.55 20.11 2.06
CA VAL A 253 0.04 18.88 2.61
C VAL A 253 0.19 17.83 1.52
N CYS A 254 -0.86 17.56 0.73
CA CYS A 254 -0.79 16.61 -0.39
C CYS A 254 0.31 16.98 -1.40
N LEU A 255 0.45 18.27 -1.75
CA LEU A 255 1.51 18.72 -2.64
C LEU A 255 2.91 18.54 -2.05
N LEU A 256 3.10 18.78 -0.75
CA LEU A 256 4.37 18.51 -0.08
C LEU A 256 4.80 17.04 -0.25
N TYR A 257 3.85 16.12 -0.15
CA TYR A 257 4.10 14.69 -0.21
C TYR A 257 4.32 14.15 -1.63
N THR A 258 3.84 14.87 -2.64
CA THR A 258 3.89 14.43 -4.04
C THR A 258 4.81 15.27 -4.92
N SER A 259 5.26 16.44 -4.45
CA SER A 259 6.13 17.35 -5.21
C SER A 259 7.59 17.23 -4.77
N PRO A 260 8.53 17.13 -5.71
CA PRO A 260 9.96 17.05 -5.38
C PRO A 260 10.60 18.40 -5.00
N SER A 261 9.86 19.54 -5.11
CA SER A 261 10.47 20.87 -4.92
C SER A 261 9.92 21.62 -3.70
N PRO A 262 10.78 21.91 -2.68
CA PRO A 262 10.38 22.75 -1.55
C PRO A 262 10.24 24.25 -1.91
N ARG A 263 10.67 24.67 -3.11
CA ARG A 263 10.74 26.10 -3.46
C ARG A 263 9.39 26.74 -3.73
N ASP A 264 8.41 25.97 -4.16
CA ASP A 264 7.08 26.47 -4.50
C ASP A 264 6.22 26.77 -3.26
N TYR A 265 6.66 26.36 -2.06
CA TYR A 265 5.96 26.54 -0.80
C TYR A 265 6.38 27.77 -0.01
N ALA A 266 7.49 28.40 -0.39
CA ALA A 266 8.00 29.61 0.30
C ALA A 266 7.38 30.91 -0.23
N ALA A 267 6.64 30.87 -1.34
CA ALA A 267 6.14 32.04 -2.06
C ALA A 267 4.61 32.29 -1.88
N SER A 268 3.93 31.54 -1.01
CA SER A 268 2.51 31.73 -0.73
C SER A 268 2.20 32.03 0.74
#